data_b98171e2fb0e1eb6d3ceaf43d9178db7
#
_entry.id   b98171e2fb0e1eb6d3ceaf43d9178db7
#
_cell.length_a   1.000
_cell.length_b   1.000
_cell.length_c   1.000
_cell.angle_alpha   90.00
_cell.angle_beta   90.00
_cell.angle_gamma   90.00
#
_symmetry.space_group_name_H-M   'P 1'
#
loop_
_entity.id
_entity.type
_entity.pdbx_description
1 polymer ?
#
loop_
_entity_poly.entity_id
_entity_poly.type
_entity_poly.pdbx_seq_one_letter_code
_entity_poly.pdbx_strand_id
1 'polypeptide(L)'
;MKKLPIIILLFLTASGYLWQGCSESDCPLSTTSLAHFDLLSSDSHSSVKLTSEVTITGTTVADVTVKDTLPDGTITDKVVKDSVLTDTIYNKESDLSSFSLPLSYTSKTTYTIHYNEKLKDVIEITHRNIPFISDIECGTMMFYQVENINYTTNSLDSVVIVNPDINNEEK
;
A
#
# COMPACT_ATOMS: atom_id res chain seq x y z
N MET A 1 49.09 -6.82 45.94
CA MET A 1 47.71 -6.31 45.94
C MET A 1 47.49 -5.00 45.11
N LYS A 2 48.38 -4.63 44.15
CA LYS A 2 48.25 -3.41 43.36
C LYS A 2 47.50 -3.56 42.03
N LYS A 3 47.04 -4.78 41.68
CA LYS A 3 46.35 -5.06 40.41
C LYS A 3 44.81 -5.08 40.52
N LEU A 4 44.30 -5.10 41.76
CA LEU A 4 42.83 -5.16 42.01
C LEU A 4 42.06 -3.96 41.47
N PRO A 5 42.52 -2.68 41.62
CA PRO A 5 41.79 -1.53 41.09
C PRO A 5 41.79 -1.48 39.57
N ILE A 6 42.81 -2.03 38.89
CA ILE A 6 42.86 -2.08 37.42
C ILE A 6 41.81 -3.08 36.86
N ILE A 7 41.61 -4.23 37.56
CA ILE A 7 40.63 -5.25 37.19
C ILE A 7 39.22 -4.69 37.35
N ILE A 8 38.95 -3.98 38.44
CA ILE A 8 37.63 -3.36 38.70
C ILE A 8 37.33 -2.28 37.65
N LEU A 9 38.35 -1.46 37.27
CA LEU A 9 38.18 -0.45 36.22
C LEU A 9 37.87 -1.09 34.85
N LEU A 10 38.54 -2.21 34.54
CA LEU A 10 38.31 -2.95 33.30
C LEU A 10 36.91 -3.59 33.25
N PHE A 11 36.40 -4.09 34.37
CA PHE A 11 35.03 -4.63 34.48
C PHE A 11 33.97 -3.52 34.36
N LEU A 12 34.21 -2.33 34.94
CA LEU A 12 33.28 -1.19 34.82
C LEU A 12 33.21 -0.65 33.41
N THR A 13 34.33 -0.62 32.68
CA THR A 13 34.31 -0.19 31.25
C THR A 13 33.69 -1.23 30.35
N ALA A 14 33.93 -2.53 30.59
CA ALA A 14 33.32 -3.61 29.82
C ALA A 14 31.80 -3.70 30.02
N SER A 15 31.27 -3.46 31.25
CA SER A 15 29.84 -3.45 31.51
C SER A 15 29.11 -2.26 30.83
N GLY A 16 29.79 -1.13 30.66
CA GLY A 16 29.21 0.04 29.96
C GLY A 16 28.95 -0.19 28.46
N TYR A 17 29.72 -1.07 27.81
CA TYR A 17 29.53 -1.42 26.40
C TYR A 17 28.39 -2.43 26.17
N LEU A 18 27.97 -3.18 27.19
CA LEU A 18 26.88 -4.16 27.09
C LEU A 18 25.48 -3.55 27.19
N TRP A 19 25.35 -2.28 27.52
CA TRP A 19 24.07 -1.57 27.67
C TRP A 19 23.72 -0.71 26.46
N GLN A 20 24.52 -0.73 25.41
CA GLN A 20 24.11 -0.19 24.11
C GLN A 20 23.28 -1.26 23.38
N GLY A 21 22.15 -1.64 23.97
CA GLY A 21 21.08 -2.30 23.23
C GLY A 21 20.62 -1.29 22.17
N CYS A 22 20.88 -1.58 20.89
CA CYS A 22 20.14 -0.96 19.83
C CYS A 22 18.65 -1.17 20.17
N SER A 23 17.91 -0.10 20.40
CA SER A 23 16.47 -0.17 20.24
C SER A 23 16.28 -0.36 18.74
N GLU A 24 16.19 -1.59 18.27
CA GLU A 24 15.58 -1.85 16.97
C GLU A 24 14.18 -1.31 17.10
N SER A 25 13.89 -0.20 16.42
CA SER A 25 12.52 0.22 16.23
C SER A 25 11.86 -0.90 15.44
N ASP A 26 10.94 -1.64 16.07
CA ASP A 26 10.11 -2.67 15.44
C ASP A 26 9.12 -2.02 14.45
N CYS A 27 9.66 -1.20 13.52
CA CYS A 27 8.86 -0.64 12.46
C CYS A 27 8.44 -1.75 11.50
N PRO A 28 7.16 -1.84 11.16
CA PRO A 28 6.70 -2.77 10.14
C PRO A 28 7.51 -2.62 8.87
N LEU A 29 8.00 -3.72 8.30
CA LEU A 29 8.81 -3.76 7.08
C LEU A 29 8.05 -3.20 5.87
N SER A 30 6.73 -3.24 5.88
CA SER A 30 5.86 -2.68 4.86
C SER A 30 4.94 -1.63 5.46
N THR A 31 4.96 -0.43 4.90
CA THR A 31 4.03 0.66 5.24
C THR A 31 2.81 0.66 4.32
N THR A 32 2.75 -0.25 3.35
CA THR A 32 1.68 -0.34 2.36
C THR A 32 0.69 -1.42 2.75
N SER A 33 -0.53 -1.01 3.04
CA SER A 33 -1.65 -1.92 3.29
C SER A 33 -2.31 -2.27 1.96
N LEU A 34 -2.41 -3.55 1.63
CA LEU A 34 -2.93 -4.05 0.35
C LEU A 34 -4.31 -4.68 0.53
N ALA A 35 -5.22 -4.35 -0.37
CA ALA A 35 -6.49 -5.04 -0.52
C ALA A 35 -6.29 -6.32 -1.35
N HIS A 36 -6.66 -7.47 -0.80
CA HIS A 36 -6.54 -8.76 -1.46
C HIS A 36 -7.87 -9.17 -2.09
N PHE A 37 -7.83 -9.52 -3.35
CA PHE A 37 -8.99 -9.89 -4.16
C PHE A 37 -8.83 -11.30 -4.69
N ASP A 38 -9.89 -12.10 -4.58
CA ASP A 38 -10.03 -13.39 -5.25
C ASP A 38 -11.00 -13.27 -6.42
N LEU A 39 -10.66 -13.96 -7.51
CA LEU A 39 -11.51 -14.11 -8.68
C LEU A 39 -12.29 -15.41 -8.56
N LEU A 40 -13.62 -15.31 -8.57
CA LEU A 40 -14.50 -16.46 -8.39
C LEU A 40 -15.47 -16.56 -9.56
N SER A 41 -15.94 -17.78 -9.81
CA SER A 41 -17.12 -18.01 -10.65
C SER A 41 -18.38 -17.61 -9.90
N SER A 42 -19.27 -16.85 -10.54
CA SER A 42 -20.56 -16.46 -9.98
C SER A 42 -21.47 -17.68 -9.72
N ASP A 43 -21.34 -18.72 -10.55
CA ASP A 43 -22.19 -19.93 -10.45
C ASP A 43 -21.70 -20.91 -9.38
N SER A 44 -20.40 -21.22 -9.40
CA SER A 44 -19.84 -22.30 -8.57
C SER A 44 -19.05 -21.80 -7.35
N HIS A 45 -18.82 -20.49 -7.24
CA HIS A 45 -17.96 -19.86 -6.22
C HIS A 45 -16.53 -20.46 -6.14
N SER A 46 -16.11 -21.15 -7.21
CA SER A 46 -14.76 -21.69 -7.35
C SER A 46 -13.81 -20.63 -7.89
N SER A 47 -12.53 -20.74 -7.55
CA SER A 47 -11.51 -19.85 -8.08
C SER A 47 -11.42 -19.93 -9.60
N VAL A 48 -11.39 -18.76 -10.24
CA VAL A 48 -11.24 -18.59 -11.70
C VAL A 48 -9.93 -17.90 -11.99
N LYS A 49 -9.31 -18.22 -13.14
CA LYS A 49 -8.08 -17.58 -13.57
C LYS A 49 -8.28 -16.74 -14.81
N LEU A 50 -7.70 -15.55 -14.81
CA LEU A 50 -7.51 -14.76 -16.03
C LEU A 50 -6.31 -15.32 -16.78
N THR A 51 -6.56 -16.14 -17.77
CA THR A 51 -5.50 -16.84 -18.55
C THR A 51 -4.83 -15.96 -19.60
N SER A 52 -5.49 -14.87 -20.02
CA SER A 52 -4.92 -13.88 -20.92
C SER A 52 -4.02 -12.89 -20.16
N GLU A 53 -3.06 -12.29 -20.87
CA GLU A 53 -2.31 -11.15 -20.31
C GLU A 53 -3.24 -10.00 -19.96
N VAL A 54 -3.10 -9.48 -18.74
CA VAL A 54 -3.87 -8.32 -18.25
C VAL A 54 -2.94 -7.25 -17.71
N THR A 55 -3.34 -6.00 -17.86
CA THR A 55 -2.70 -4.85 -17.23
C THR A 55 -3.70 -4.22 -16.26
N ILE A 56 -3.31 -4.04 -15.00
CA ILE A 56 -4.16 -3.40 -13.98
C ILE A 56 -3.59 -2.04 -13.66
N THR A 57 -4.41 -1.01 -13.84
CA THR A 57 -4.08 0.37 -13.48
C THR A 57 -4.96 0.84 -12.34
N GLY A 58 -4.35 1.52 -11.35
CA GLY A 58 -5.05 2.21 -10.27
C GLY A 58 -5.22 3.68 -10.60
N THR A 59 -6.40 4.23 -10.32
CA THR A 59 -6.71 5.64 -10.55
C THR A 59 -7.36 6.23 -9.30
N THR A 60 -6.91 7.42 -8.92
CA THR A 60 -7.50 8.21 -7.84
C THR A 60 -7.55 9.68 -8.22
N VAL A 61 -8.39 10.45 -7.54
CA VAL A 61 -8.47 11.90 -7.71
C VAL A 61 -7.99 12.56 -6.44
N ALA A 62 -6.98 13.40 -6.55
CA ALA A 62 -6.41 14.11 -5.40
C ALA A 62 -5.89 15.49 -5.78
N ASP A 63 -5.77 16.36 -4.79
CA ASP A 63 -5.09 17.64 -4.95
C ASP A 63 -3.59 17.41 -5.00
N VAL A 64 -2.93 17.90 -6.04
CA VAL A 64 -1.48 17.74 -6.25
C VAL A 64 -0.79 19.09 -6.16
N THR A 65 0.25 19.17 -5.35
CA THR A 65 1.12 20.33 -5.31
C THR A 65 2.21 20.20 -6.37
N VAL A 66 2.20 21.08 -7.34
CA VAL A 66 3.22 21.16 -8.38
C VAL A 66 4.07 22.42 -8.20
N LYS A 67 5.34 22.34 -8.57
CA LYS A 67 6.23 23.51 -8.60
C LYS A 67 6.00 24.27 -9.90
N ASP A 68 5.61 25.53 -9.78
CA ASP A 68 5.43 26.44 -10.90
C ASP A 68 6.58 27.45 -10.92
N THR A 69 7.14 27.71 -12.09
CA THR A 69 8.23 28.68 -12.26
C THR A 69 7.66 29.96 -12.87
N LEU A 70 7.69 31.02 -12.10
CA LEU A 70 7.26 32.34 -12.54
C LEU A 70 8.24 32.92 -13.60
N PRO A 71 7.81 33.91 -14.40
CA PRO A 71 8.65 34.54 -15.44
C PRO A 71 9.95 35.16 -14.90
N ASP A 72 10.00 35.52 -13.63
CA ASP A 72 11.18 36.04 -12.93
C ASP A 72 12.15 34.97 -12.43
N GLY A 73 11.84 33.67 -12.68
CA GLY A 73 12.62 32.52 -12.22
C GLY A 73 12.31 32.06 -10.80
N THR A 74 11.36 32.68 -10.10
CA THR A 74 10.94 32.26 -8.76
C THR A 74 10.13 30.99 -8.85
N ILE A 75 10.44 29.98 -7.99
CA ILE A 75 9.68 28.74 -7.88
C ILE A 75 8.65 28.89 -6.77
N THR A 76 7.38 28.66 -7.12
CA THR A 76 6.26 28.67 -6.16
C THR A 76 5.49 27.36 -6.20
N ASP A 77 4.92 26.99 -5.06
CA ASP A 77 4.04 25.81 -4.97
C ASP A 77 2.62 26.20 -5.40
N LYS A 78 2.07 25.46 -6.36
CA LYS A 78 0.72 25.62 -6.88
C LYS A 78 -0.06 24.34 -6.64
N VAL A 79 -1.21 24.45 -5.98
CA VAL A 79 -2.12 23.32 -5.81
C VAL A 79 -3.02 23.19 -7.02
N VAL A 80 -2.95 22.08 -7.72
CA VAL A 80 -3.86 21.68 -8.79
C VAL A 80 -4.90 20.75 -8.18
N LYS A 81 -6.14 21.22 -8.12
CA LYS A 81 -7.25 20.48 -7.54
C LYS A 81 -7.77 19.40 -8.47
N ASP A 82 -8.34 18.36 -7.89
CA ASP A 82 -9.02 17.27 -8.59
C ASP A 82 -8.16 16.63 -9.70
N SER A 83 -6.85 16.54 -9.47
CA SER A 83 -5.93 15.91 -10.41
C SER A 83 -6.14 14.41 -10.45
N VAL A 84 -6.31 13.85 -11.66
CA VAL A 84 -6.41 12.40 -11.86
C VAL A 84 -5.01 11.80 -11.87
N LEU A 85 -4.73 10.96 -10.88
CA LEU A 85 -3.49 10.21 -10.75
C LEU A 85 -3.73 8.77 -11.18
N THR A 86 -2.91 8.26 -12.09
CA THR A 86 -2.99 6.87 -12.58
C THR A 86 -1.62 6.22 -12.47
N ASP A 87 -1.59 5.00 -11.93
CA ASP A 87 -0.39 4.18 -11.86
C ASP A 87 -0.68 2.76 -12.34
N THR A 88 0.34 2.11 -12.92
CA THR A 88 0.26 0.72 -13.38
C THR A 88 0.77 -0.21 -12.29
N ILE A 89 -0.10 -1.08 -11.77
CA ILE A 89 0.20 -1.98 -10.66
C ILE A 89 0.62 -3.36 -11.18
N TYR A 90 -0.10 -3.89 -12.14
CA TYR A 90 0.24 -5.13 -12.84
C TYR A 90 0.42 -4.82 -14.33
N ASN A 91 1.49 -5.30 -14.93
CA ASN A 91 1.81 -5.03 -16.33
C ASN A 91 1.98 -6.35 -17.11
N LYS A 92 0.99 -6.69 -17.93
CA LYS A 92 0.98 -7.90 -18.77
C LYS A 92 1.19 -9.20 -17.98
N GLU A 93 0.50 -9.30 -16.86
CA GLU A 93 0.49 -10.53 -16.06
C GLU A 93 -0.58 -11.49 -16.57
N SER A 94 -0.32 -12.79 -16.46
CA SER A 94 -1.25 -13.85 -16.87
C SER A 94 -1.49 -14.85 -15.74
N ASP A 95 -2.49 -15.72 -15.91
CA ASP A 95 -2.84 -16.75 -14.93
C ASP A 95 -3.21 -16.24 -13.53
N LEU A 96 -3.73 -15.02 -13.46
CA LEU A 96 -4.13 -14.39 -12.20
C LEU A 96 -5.45 -15.00 -11.71
N SER A 97 -5.42 -15.62 -10.53
CA SER A 97 -6.61 -16.06 -9.77
C SER A 97 -6.92 -15.13 -8.59
N SER A 98 -5.93 -14.35 -8.19
CA SER A 98 -6.02 -13.33 -7.13
C SER A 98 -5.04 -12.21 -7.41
N PHE A 99 -5.27 -11.06 -6.81
CA PHE A 99 -4.35 -9.92 -6.90
C PHE A 99 -4.44 -9.04 -5.66
N SER A 100 -3.37 -8.31 -5.39
CA SER A 100 -3.23 -7.43 -4.23
C SER A 100 -3.01 -6.01 -4.71
N LEU A 101 -3.88 -5.08 -4.30
CA LEU A 101 -3.89 -3.72 -4.82
C LEU A 101 -3.80 -2.70 -3.67
N PRO A 102 -2.95 -1.66 -3.79
CA PRO A 102 -2.87 -0.58 -2.81
C PRO A 102 -4.09 0.34 -2.91
N LEU A 103 -4.66 0.73 -1.79
CA LEU A 103 -5.71 1.74 -1.77
C LEU A 103 -5.13 3.16 -1.72
N SER A 104 -5.88 4.11 -2.27
CA SER A 104 -5.47 5.52 -2.28
C SER A 104 -5.67 6.18 -0.91
N TYR A 105 -5.02 7.34 -0.71
CA TYR A 105 -5.26 8.17 0.48
C TYR A 105 -6.58 8.94 0.45
N THR A 106 -7.32 8.90 -0.67
CA THR A 106 -8.69 9.40 -0.76
C THR A 106 -9.68 8.30 -0.38
N SER A 107 -10.95 8.62 -0.17
CA SER A 107 -11.97 7.64 0.23
C SER A 107 -12.46 6.74 -0.92
N LYS A 108 -11.95 6.94 -2.13
CA LYS A 108 -12.34 6.17 -3.31
C LYS A 108 -11.11 5.82 -4.15
N THR A 109 -11.00 4.55 -4.53
CA THR A 109 -9.98 4.05 -5.45
C THR A 109 -10.65 3.32 -6.59
N THR A 110 -10.18 3.55 -7.81
CA THR A 110 -10.71 2.89 -9.01
C THR A 110 -9.59 2.11 -9.68
N TYR A 111 -9.84 0.85 -9.99
CA TYR A 111 -8.94 0.01 -10.78
C TYR A 111 -9.56 -0.28 -12.13
N THR A 112 -8.73 -0.29 -13.16
CA THR A 112 -9.12 -0.72 -14.50
C THR A 112 -8.26 -1.92 -14.89
N ILE A 113 -8.91 -3.04 -15.19
CA ILE A 113 -8.30 -4.26 -15.70
C ILE A 113 -8.43 -4.23 -17.22
N HIS A 114 -7.32 -4.08 -17.92
CA HIS A 114 -7.25 -4.07 -19.37
C HIS A 114 -6.89 -5.46 -19.89
N TYR A 115 -7.76 -6.09 -20.63
CA TYR A 115 -7.53 -7.36 -21.32
C TYR A 115 -6.99 -7.15 -22.72
N ASN A 116 -7.42 -6.06 -23.38
CA ASN A 116 -6.93 -5.57 -24.66
C ASN A 116 -7.36 -4.10 -24.85
N GLU A 117 -7.12 -3.52 -26.01
CA GLU A 117 -7.47 -2.11 -26.30
C GLU A 117 -8.96 -1.76 -26.14
N LYS A 118 -9.85 -2.75 -26.31
CA LYS A 118 -11.32 -2.55 -26.31
C LYS A 118 -12.03 -3.15 -25.12
N LEU A 119 -11.47 -4.21 -24.52
CA LEU A 119 -12.10 -4.96 -23.43
C LEU A 119 -11.42 -4.61 -22.11
N LYS A 120 -12.19 -4.10 -21.18
CA LYS A 120 -11.77 -3.75 -19.84
C LYS A 120 -12.89 -3.95 -18.82
N ASP A 121 -12.50 -4.21 -17.60
CA ASP A 121 -13.36 -4.15 -16.43
C ASP A 121 -12.88 -3.08 -15.46
N VAL A 122 -13.80 -2.55 -14.67
CA VAL A 122 -13.53 -1.50 -13.68
C VAL A 122 -13.97 -2.02 -12.32
N ILE A 123 -13.13 -1.83 -11.31
CA ILE A 123 -13.43 -2.09 -9.90
C ILE A 123 -13.35 -0.76 -9.17
N GLU A 124 -14.45 -0.32 -8.58
CA GLU A 124 -14.53 0.87 -7.74
C GLU A 124 -14.67 0.46 -6.28
N ILE A 125 -13.80 0.97 -5.44
CA ILE A 125 -13.76 0.69 -4.01
C ILE A 125 -13.98 1.99 -3.26
N THR A 126 -14.99 1.99 -2.39
CA THR A 126 -15.18 3.03 -1.38
C THR A 126 -14.68 2.52 -0.05
N HIS A 127 -13.84 3.29 0.61
CA HIS A 127 -13.20 2.87 1.86
C HIS A 127 -13.01 4.06 2.80
N ARG A 128 -12.96 3.75 4.07
CA ARG A 128 -12.59 4.69 5.13
C ARG A 128 -11.11 4.54 5.45
N ASN A 129 -10.41 5.66 5.48
CA ASN A 129 -9.00 5.74 5.81
C ASN A 129 -8.84 5.90 7.32
N ILE A 130 -7.98 5.07 7.93
CA ILE A 130 -7.72 5.05 9.36
C ILE A 130 -6.23 5.30 9.55
N PRO A 131 -5.79 6.53 9.85
CA PRO A 131 -4.40 6.81 10.14
C PRO A 131 -3.98 6.08 11.42
N PHE A 132 -2.84 5.40 11.37
CA PHE A 132 -2.28 4.64 12.46
C PHE A 132 -0.83 5.05 12.69
N ILE A 133 -0.48 5.29 13.94
CA ILE A 133 0.88 5.61 14.38
C ILE A 133 1.29 4.48 15.34
N SER A 134 2.19 3.60 14.89
CA SER A 134 2.73 2.53 15.74
C SER A 134 3.77 3.06 16.72
N ASP A 135 4.65 3.93 16.21
CA ASP A 135 5.70 4.63 16.97
C ASP A 135 6.01 5.96 16.26
N ILE A 136 6.53 6.94 17.01
CA ILE A 136 6.94 8.25 16.47
C ILE A 136 8.07 8.08 15.44
N GLU A 137 8.95 7.10 15.61
CA GLU A 137 10.07 6.81 14.72
C GLU A 137 9.65 6.12 13.43
N CYS A 138 8.54 5.36 13.43
CA CYS A 138 8.05 4.61 12.27
C CYS A 138 7.16 5.43 11.33
N GLY A 139 6.76 6.63 11.75
CA GLY A 139 5.87 7.50 10.97
C GLY A 139 4.41 7.05 11.00
N THR A 140 3.62 7.63 10.12
CA THR A 140 2.18 7.34 10.00
C THR A 140 1.94 6.33 8.89
N MET A 141 1.21 5.28 9.23
CA MET A 141 0.70 4.29 8.30
C MET A 141 -0.78 4.55 8.04
N MET A 142 -1.30 4.06 6.93
CA MET A 142 -2.72 4.15 6.63
C MET A 142 -3.32 2.75 6.58
N PHE A 143 -4.28 2.50 7.46
CA PHE A 143 -5.15 1.35 7.39
C PHE A 143 -6.45 1.72 6.68
N TYR A 144 -7.16 0.74 6.19
CA TYR A 144 -8.38 0.97 5.43
C TYR A 144 -9.47 0.01 5.88
N GLN A 145 -10.70 0.51 5.91
CA GLN A 145 -11.87 -0.31 6.04
C GLN A 145 -12.69 -0.17 4.76
N VAL A 146 -12.86 -1.26 4.04
CA VAL A 146 -13.66 -1.27 2.81
C VAL A 146 -15.13 -1.23 3.16
N GLU A 147 -15.85 -0.27 2.60
CA GLU A 147 -17.28 -0.04 2.83
C GLU A 147 -18.12 -0.59 1.68
N ASN A 148 -17.62 -0.44 0.45
CA ASN A 148 -18.34 -0.89 -0.74
C ASN A 148 -17.41 -1.22 -1.90
N ILE A 149 -17.78 -2.23 -2.70
CA ILE A 149 -17.09 -2.60 -3.93
C ILE A 149 -18.14 -2.71 -5.04
N ASN A 150 -17.92 -1.98 -6.13
CA ASN A 150 -18.67 -2.09 -7.36
C ASN A 150 -17.71 -2.51 -8.48
N TYR A 151 -18.14 -3.41 -9.34
CA TYR A 151 -17.33 -3.81 -10.49
C TYR A 151 -18.19 -4.11 -11.71
N THR A 152 -17.57 -4.01 -12.90
CA THR A 152 -18.19 -4.43 -14.15
C THR A 152 -17.85 -5.90 -14.43
N THR A 153 -18.69 -6.55 -15.22
CA THR A 153 -18.59 -7.98 -15.56
C THR A 153 -18.47 -8.19 -17.07
N ASN A 154 -17.61 -7.41 -17.74
CA ASN A 154 -17.42 -7.56 -19.19
C ASN A 154 -16.59 -8.82 -19.51
N SER A 155 -15.63 -9.14 -18.65
CA SER A 155 -14.79 -10.35 -18.71
C SER A 155 -14.55 -10.94 -17.32
N LEU A 156 -14.69 -10.14 -16.26
CA LEU A 156 -14.75 -10.63 -14.89
C LEU A 156 -16.09 -11.32 -14.66
N ASP A 157 -16.08 -12.41 -13.90
CA ASP A 157 -17.29 -13.09 -13.47
C ASP A 157 -17.67 -12.59 -12.05
N SER A 158 -16.83 -12.81 -11.06
CA SER A 158 -17.03 -12.31 -9.70
C SER A 158 -15.70 -11.93 -9.04
N VAL A 159 -15.73 -10.86 -8.25
CA VAL A 159 -14.57 -10.37 -7.47
C VAL A 159 -14.99 -10.27 -6.01
N VAL A 160 -14.20 -10.86 -5.14
CA VAL A 160 -14.41 -10.82 -3.69
C VAL A 160 -13.18 -10.28 -3.01
N ILE A 161 -13.37 -9.37 -2.06
CA ILE A 161 -12.28 -8.94 -1.19
C ILE A 161 -12.13 -9.92 -0.02
N VAL A 162 -10.88 -10.35 0.22
CA VAL A 162 -10.57 -11.34 1.26
C VAL A 162 -10.37 -10.66 2.61
N ASN A 163 -9.81 -9.45 2.61
CA ASN A 163 -9.48 -8.67 3.80
C ASN A 163 -10.15 -7.29 3.79
N PRO A 164 -11.46 -7.18 4.10
CA PRO A 164 -12.16 -5.89 4.09
C PRO A 164 -11.64 -4.90 5.14
N ASP A 165 -11.09 -5.38 6.24
CA ASP A 165 -10.35 -4.60 7.23
C ASP A 165 -8.86 -4.73 6.94
N ILE A 166 -8.31 -3.74 6.23
CA ILE A 166 -6.93 -3.77 5.74
C ILE A 166 -6.03 -3.12 6.79
N ASN A 167 -5.34 -3.94 7.51
CA ASN A 167 -4.31 -3.58 8.47
C ASN A 167 -3.01 -4.32 8.10
N ASN A 168 -1.87 -3.91 8.68
CA ASN A 168 -0.59 -4.56 8.44
C ASN A 168 -0.38 -5.82 9.31
N GLU A 169 -1.43 -6.42 9.83
CA GLU A 169 -1.31 -7.71 10.51
C GLU A 169 -1.08 -8.79 9.44
N GLU A 170 0.17 -9.14 9.22
CA GLU A 170 0.53 -10.38 8.57
C GLU A 170 -0.03 -11.54 9.41
N LYS A 171 -1.00 -12.25 8.84
CA LYS A 171 -1.47 -13.54 9.37
C LYS A 171 -0.66 -14.65 8.76
#